data_523845abd8935453ef85e03b08f7bffe
#
_entry.id   523845abd8935453ef85e03b08f7bffe
#
_cell.length_a   1.000
_cell.length_b   1.000
_cell.length_c   1.000
_cell.angle_alpha   90.00
_cell.angle_beta   90.00
_cell.angle_gamma   90.00
#
_symmetry.space_group_name_H-M   'P 1'
#
loop_
_entity.id
_entity.type
_entity.pdbx_description
1 polymer ?
#
loop_
_entity_poly.entity_id
_entity_poly.type
_entity_poly.pdbx_seq_one_letter_code
_entity_poly.pdbx_strand_id
1 'polypeptide(L)'
;MTYYKVNFKELKARVGVDDVAYALGYRLDRKAGIGKYVEMVLGDGKDKRDTLIISHPNDKSSQTFFRRDGSRGDVVTLIRENLHTFLVSGKDEWQKVAKVLARFANMPEPEYREDLEYIKAARSAAVFDASRYEVKPLNPNRIPGLFAQRGISEETVRELAPFIVLIRDRHNGNFEGFNIGFPYTNGMSEEAKGYEIRGYGGYKSKAAGSDSSSSAWVANLSRGNPEDVKQVYFCESALDAMAFYQENRTQLHTDMALVSLGGTFSDRQVTGVMSRFPHARAFDCFDNDLAGRIYGLRMVALLENIPMKISKTDKGLQVEVKDKVFTLNPQR
;
A
#
# COMPACT_ATOMS: atom_id res chain seq x y z
N MET A 1 -2.53 31.19 -15.96
CA MET A 1 -2.64 29.88 -15.23
C MET A 1 -2.04 30.08 -13.86
N THR A 2 -2.87 30.03 -12.81
CA THR A 2 -2.42 30.30 -11.43
C THR A 2 -1.83 29.01 -10.89
N TYR A 3 -0.52 28.96 -10.74
CA TYR A 3 0.15 27.90 -10.00
C TYR A 3 -0.32 27.97 -8.55
N TYR A 4 -1.06 27.00 -8.10
CA TYR A 4 -1.43 26.88 -6.70
C TYR A 4 -0.19 26.48 -5.90
N LYS A 5 0.50 27.46 -5.34
CA LYS A 5 1.63 27.22 -4.46
C LYS A 5 1.08 26.65 -3.16
N VAL A 6 1.39 25.41 -2.86
CA VAL A 6 0.95 24.77 -1.60
C VAL A 6 1.44 25.57 -0.41
N ASN A 7 0.52 26.11 0.36
CA ASN A 7 0.85 26.83 1.56
C ASN A 7 0.79 25.86 2.77
N PHE A 8 1.92 25.19 3.03
CA PHE A 8 2.04 24.29 4.18
C PHE A 8 1.69 24.94 5.52
N LYS A 9 1.97 26.24 5.69
CA LYS A 9 1.66 26.97 6.91
C LYS A 9 0.16 27.07 7.12
N GLU A 10 -0.60 27.34 6.05
CA GLU A 10 -2.06 27.40 6.13
C GLU A 10 -2.67 26.02 6.38
N LEU A 11 -2.18 24.99 5.70
CA LEU A 11 -2.64 23.61 5.90
C LEU A 11 -2.37 23.13 7.33
N LYS A 12 -1.18 23.39 7.86
CA LYS A 12 -0.81 23.05 9.25
C LYS A 12 -1.66 23.77 10.28
N ALA A 13 -2.07 25.00 10.01
CA ALA A 13 -2.94 25.73 10.94
C ALA A 13 -4.34 25.11 11.11
N ARG A 14 -4.74 24.26 10.16
CA ARG A 14 -6.06 23.60 10.13
C ARG A 14 -6.03 22.14 10.57
N VAL A 15 -4.85 21.50 10.54
CA VAL A 15 -4.70 20.06 10.81
C VAL A 15 -3.77 19.85 11.99
N GLY A 16 -4.31 19.29 13.05
CA GLY A 16 -3.54 18.93 14.24
C GLY A 16 -2.84 17.59 14.09
N VAL A 17 -1.82 17.39 14.93
CA VAL A 17 -1.20 16.07 15.12
C VAL A 17 -2.24 15.04 15.57
N ASP A 18 -3.15 15.45 16.45
CA ASP A 18 -4.26 14.64 16.98
C ASP A 18 -5.23 14.17 15.88
N ASP A 19 -5.54 15.03 14.89
CA ASP A 19 -6.40 14.66 13.76
C ASP A 19 -5.81 13.48 12.98
N VAL A 20 -4.51 13.58 12.66
CA VAL A 20 -3.80 12.55 11.91
C VAL A 20 -3.56 11.30 12.75
N ALA A 21 -3.16 11.48 14.02
CA ALA A 21 -2.98 10.36 14.95
C ALA A 21 -4.27 9.56 15.10
N TYR A 22 -5.42 10.24 15.25
CA TYR A 22 -6.71 9.57 15.33
C TYR A 22 -7.01 8.74 14.08
N ALA A 23 -6.72 9.26 12.90
CA ALA A 23 -6.88 8.56 11.63
C ALA A 23 -5.93 7.36 11.48
N LEU A 24 -4.75 7.41 12.10
CA LEU A 24 -3.78 6.32 12.16
C LEU A 24 -4.10 5.25 13.22
N GLY A 25 -5.19 5.40 13.97
CA GLY A 25 -5.62 4.43 14.97
C GLY A 25 -5.24 4.74 16.41
N TYR A 26 -4.53 5.84 16.65
CA TYR A 26 -4.27 6.25 18.02
C TYR A 26 -5.57 6.66 18.74
N ARG A 27 -5.60 6.44 20.02
CA ARG A 27 -6.72 6.85 20.90
C ARG A 27 -6.20 7.66 22.05
N LEU A 28 -7.03 8.61 22.49
CA LEU A 28 -6.73 9.44 23.67
C LEU A 28 -6.59 8.54 24.90
N ASP A 29 -5.44 8.60 25.58
CA ASP A 29 -5.27 7.99 26.89
C ASP A 29 -5.82 8.93 27.98
N ARG A 30 -7.07 8.71 28.36
CA ARG A 30 -7.75 9.53 29.38
C ARG A 30 -7.13 9.42 30.78
N LYS A 31 -6.27 8.44 31.03
CA LYS A 31 -5.59 8.25 32.31
C LYS A 31 -4.34 9.13 32.43
N ALA A 32 -3.77 9.56 31.33
CA ALA A 32 -2.55 10.35 31.31
C ALA A 32 -2.75 11.85 31.64
N GLY A 33 -3.97 12.25 31.89
CA GLY A 33 -4.31 13.63 32.24
C GLY A 33 -4.55 14.52 31.01
N ILE A 34 -5.46 15.48 31.17
CA ILE A 34 -5.76 16.51 30.18
C ILE A 34 -5.19 17.82 30.71
N GLY A 35 -4.27 18.41 29.96
CA GLY A 35 -3.64 19.66 30.40
C GLY A 35 -2.74 20.25 29.34
N LYS A 36 -1.52 20.60 29.70
CA LYS A 36 -0.50 21.13 28.79
C LYS A 36 -0.13 20.14 27.69
N TYR A 37 -0.30 18.84 27.94
CA TYR A 37 -0.01 17.74 27.02
C TYR A 37 -1.19 16.78 26.97
N VAL A 38 -1.33 16.10 25.83
CA VAL A 38 -2.31 15.04 25.61
C VAL A 38 -1.55 13.80 25.15
N GLU A 39 -1.83 12.65 25.75
CA GLU A 39 -1.27 11.37 25.29
C GLU A 39 -2.25 10.66 24.37
N MET A 40 -1.76 10.25 23.20
CA MET A 40 -2.49 9.36 22.28
C MET A 40 -1.73 8.07 22.12
N VAL A 41 -2.40 6.94 22.25
CA VAL A 41 -1.81 5.61 22.28
C VAL A 41 -2.32 4.78 21.11
N LEU A 42 -1.41 4.12 20.42
CA LEU A 42 -1.70 3.11 19.43
C LEU A 42 -1.63 1.72 20.09
N GLY A 43 -2.71 0.95 20.00
CA GLY A 43 -2.84 -0.36 20.63
C GLY A 43 -3.77 -0.37 21.83
N ASP A 44 -4.06 -1.57 22.37
CA ASP A 44 -5.01 -1.79 23.45
C ASP A 44 -4.31 -2.03 24.79
N GLY A 45 -4.72 -1.27 25.81
CA GLY A 45 -4.47 -1.52 27.25
C GLY A 45 -3.08 -2.02 27.66
N LYS A 46 -2.75 -3.29 27.44
CA LYS A 46 -1.46 -3.89 27.79
C LYS A 46 -0.45 -3.90 26.62
N ASP A 47 -0.94 -3.76 25.39
CA ASP A 47 -0.12 -3.78 24.16
C ASP A 47 -0.06 -2.38 23.55
N LYS A 48 0.66 -1.49 24.21
CA LYS A 48 0.93 -0.14 23.69
C LYS A 48 2.07 -0.21 22.67
N ARG A 49 1.74 -0.15 21.38
CA ARG A 49 2.71 -0.20 20.28
C ARG A 49 3.44 1.11 20.10
N ASP A 50 2.74 2.24 20.25
CA ASP A 50 3.32 3.59 20.18
C ASP A 50 2.53 4.56 21.05
N THR A 51 3.19 5.63 21.50
CA THR A 51 2.57 6.70 22.28
C THR A 51 3.07 8.05 21.80
N LEU A 52 2.15 8.90 21.37
CA LEU A 52 2.41 10.30 21.03
C LEU A 52 2.03 11.20 22.19
N ILE A 53 2.97 11.98 22.68
CA ILE A 53 2.71 13.02 23.67
C ILE A 53 2.64 14.34 22.92
N ILE A 54 1.43 14.90 22.81
CA ILE A 54 1.13 16.07 21.97
C ILE A 54 1.12 17.31 22.84
N SER A 55 1.93 18.30 22.46
CA SER A 55 1.94 19.63 23.06
C SER A 55 0.97 20.57 22.34
N HIS A 56 0.53 21.61 23.04
CA HIS A 56 -0.42 22.61 22.52
C HIS A 56 -1.71 22.00 21.96
N PRO A 57 -2.41 21.11 22.70
CA PRO A 57 -3.55 20.34 22.18
C PRO A 57 -4.70 21.22 21.66
N ASN A 58 -4.79 22.47 22.10
CA ASN A 58 -5.84 23.42 21.71
C ASN A 58 -5.43 24.36 20.55
N ASP A 59 -4.18 24.29 20.08
CA ASP A 59 -3.68 25.12 18.99
C ASP A 59 -3.02 24.26 17.91
N LYS A 60 -3.79 23.90 16.88
CA LYS A 60 -3.33 23.04 15.78
C LYS A 60 -2.11 23.60 15.06
N SER A 61 -1.99 24.93 14.98
CA SER A 61 -0.88 25.57 14.27
C SER A 61 0.48 25.36 14.97
N SER A 62 0.45 25.13 16.27
CA SER A 62 1.61 24.97 17.14
C SER A 62 1.78 23.55 17.68
N GLN A 63 0.87 22.63 17.33
CA GLN A 63 0.96 21.26 17.80
C GLN A 63 2.26 20.58 17.33
N THR A 64 2.92 19.96 18.30
CA THR A 64 4.05 19.05 18.06
C THR A 64 3.86 17.79 18.91
N PHE A 65 4.51 16.72 18.54
CA PHE A 65 4.53 15.50 19.32
C PHE A 65 5.94 15.09 19.68
N PHE A 66 6.05 14.32 20.73
CA PHE A 66 7.25 13.55 21.05
C PHE A 66 6.87 12.15 21.54
N ARG A 67 7.80 11.20 21.37
CA ARG A 67 7.68 9.82 21.82
C ARG A 67 8.67 9.52 22.91
N ARG A 68 8.48 8.43 23.60
CA ARG A 68 9.38 7.99 24.68
C ARG A 68 10.78 7.59 24.20
N ASP A 69 10.93 7.24 22.92
CA ASP A 69 12.23 6.96 22.28
C ASP A 69 13.03 8.22 21.91
N GLY A 70 12.49 9.40 22.19
CA GLY A 70 13.10 10.69 21.88
C GLY A 70 12.75 11.23 20.50
N SER A 71 12.07 10.49 19.65
CA SER A 71 11.61 11.00 18.36
C SER A 71 10.54 12.07 18.56
N ARG A 72 10.53 13.08 17.68
CA ARG A 72 9.65 14.23 17.77
C ARG A 72 9.35 14.82 16.40
N GLY A 73 8.23 15.52 16.30
CA GLY A 73 7.85 16.15 15.05
C GLY A 73 6.58 16.96 15.15
N ASP A 74 6.08 17.38 14.03
CA ASP A 74 4.79 18.01 13.85
C ASP A 74 3.87 17.14 12.97
N VAL A 75 2.72 17.65 12.58
CA VAL A 75 1.76 16.94 11.74
C VAL A 75 2.36 16.50 10.41
N VAL A 76 3.27 17.29 9.83
CA VAL A 76 3.97 16.94 8.58
C VAL A 76 4.86 15.73 8.79
N THR A 77 5.62 15.72 9.89
CA THR A 77 6.48 14.59 10.26
C THR A 77 5.65 13.32 10.45
N LEU A 78 4.55 13.39 11.19
CA LEU A 78 3.68 12.24 11.44
C LEU A 78 3.08 11.67 10.13
N ILE A 79 2.65 12.55 9.21
CA ILE A 79 2.18 12.11 7.89
C ILE A 79 3.28 11.44 7.09
N ARG A 80 4.49 12.03 7.07
CA ARG A 80 5.64 11.47 6.33
C ARG A 80 6.02 10.07 6.82
N GLU A 81 6.10 9.88 8.11
CA GLU A 81 6.37 8.58 8.73
C GLU A 81 5.34 7.52 8.33
N ASN A 82 4.11 7.95 8.05
CA ASN A 82 2.96 7.09 7.78
C ASN A 82 2.38 7.24 6.37
N LEU A 83 3.14 7.77 5.41
CA LEU A 83 2.64 7.98 4.04
C LEU A 83 2.11 6.71 3.37
N HIS A 84 2.62 5.55 3.77
CA HIS A 84 2.18 4.25 3.25
C HIS A 84 0.76 3.87 3.66
N THR A 85 0.21 4.49 4.70
CA THR A 85 -1.18 4.28 5.17
C THR A 85 -2.19 5.18 4.47
N PHE A 86 -1.72 6.22 3.77
CA PHE A 86 -2.59 7.16 3.07
C PHE A 86 -2.61 6.86 1.58
N LEU A 87 -3.81 6.75 1.01
CA LEU A 87 -4.01 6.59 -0.43
C LEU A 87 -3.78 7.93 -1.12
N VAL A 88 -2.54 8.20 -1.47
CA VAL A 88 -2.19 9.41 -2.20
C VAL A 88 -1.18 9.10 -3.30
N SER A 89 -1.47 9.57 -4.50
CA SER A 89 -0.51 9.65 -5.59
C SER A 89 0.15 11.03 -5.59
N GLY A 90 1.41 11.09 -5.97
CA GLY A 90 2.14 12.36 -6.07
C GLY A 90 3.52 12.15 -6.64
N LYS A 91 4.06 13.21 -7.24
CA LYS A 91 5.37 13.26 -7.87
C LYS A 91 6.50 12.93 -6.89
N ASP A 92 6.36 13.44 -5.68
CA ASP A 92 7.33 13.30 -4.61
C ASP A 92 6.62 13.20 -3.26
N GLU A 93 7.41 12.99 -2.22
CA GLU A 93 6.93 12.86 -0.85
C GLU A 93 6.17 14.12 -0.39
N TRP A 94 6.68 15.31 -0.69
CA TRP A 94 6.09 16.57 -0.26
C TRP A 94 4.72 16.83 -0.89
N GLN A 95 4.56 16.44 -2.14
CA GLN A 95 3.28 16.49 -2.82
C GLN A 95 2.25 15.57 -2.18
N LYS A 96 2.67 14.36 -1.82
CA LYS A 96 1.81 13.41 -1.11
C LYS A 96 1.40 13.96 0.26
N VAL A 97 2.36 14.50 1.02
CA VAL A 97 2.09 15.14 2.31
C VAL A 97 1.10 16.29 2.18
N ALA A 98 1.27 17.15 1.18
CA ALA A 98 0.36 18.26 0.93
C ALA A 98 -1.08 17.81 0.62
N LYS A 99 -1.23 16.76 -0.19
CA LYS A 99 -2.54 16.16 -0.49
C LYS A 99 -3.19 15.57 0.75
N VAL A 100 -2.43 14.85 1.58
CA VAL A 100 -2.95 14.31 2.85
C VAL A 100 -3.40 15.45 3.77
N LEU A 101 -2.57 16.47 3.97
CA LEU A 101 -2.93 17.64 4.78
C LEU A 101 -4.19 18.34 4.25
N ALA A 102 -4.31 18.52 2.92
CA ALA A 102 -5.48 19.16 2.32
C ALA A 102 -6.77 18.36 2.60
N ARG A 103 -6.71 17.02 2.53
CA ARG A 103 -7.84 16.16 2.90
C ARG A 103 -8.26 16.37 4.34
N PHE A 104 -7.30 16.37 5.27
CA PHE A 104 -7.57 16.61 6.69
C PHE A 104 -8.07 18.03 6.96
N ALA A 105 -7.62 19.01 6.20
CA ALA A 105 -8.08 20.40 6.32
C ALA A 105 -9.46 20.65 5.68
N ASN A 106 -10.09 19.65 5.06
CA ASN A 106 -11.26 19.81 4.19
C ASN A 106 -11.07 20.87 3.09
N MET A 107 -9.84 21.05 2.66
CA MET A 107 -9.50 21.91 1.53
C MET A 107 -9.52 21.10 0.23
N PRO A 108 -9.79 21.70 -0.92
CA PRO A 108 -9.56 21.06 -2.21
C PRO A 108 -8.12 20.52 -2.23
N GLU A 109 -7.96 19.26 -2.64
CA GLU A 109 -6.61 18.75 -2.88
C GLU A 109 -5.94 19.70 -3.86
N PRO A 110 -4.68 20.09 -3.61
CA PRO A 110 -3.96 20.88 -4.59
C PRO A 110 -4.05 20.15 -5.92
N GLU A 111 -4.68 20.78 -6.92
CA GLU A 111 -4.65 20.29 -8.29
C GLU A 111 -3.20 20.37 -8.77
N TYR A 112 -2.46 19.37 -8.48
CA TYR A 112 -1.31 19.06 -9.28
C TYR A 112 -1.89 18.50 -10.57
N ARG A 113 -1.96 19.32 -11.58
CA ARG A 113 -1.91 18.78 -12.91
C ARG A 113 -0.69 17.88 -12.90
N GLU A 114 -0.95 16.58 -12.94
CA GLU A 114 0.01 15.64 -13.48
C GLU A 114 0.15 16.11 -14.91
N ASP A 115 0.94 17.17 -15.10
CA ASP A 115 1.15 17.74 -16.40
C ASP A 115 1.60 16.62 -17.30
N LEU A 116 1.01 16.59 -18.49
CA LEU A 116 1.45 15.71 -19.57
C LEU A 116 2.98 15.70 -19.74
N GLU A 117 3.66 16.77 -19.35
CA GLU A 117 5.12 16.87 -19.25
C GLU A 117 5.72 16.04 -18.11
N TYR A 118 5.05 15.95 -16.95
CA TYR A 118 5.53 15.06 -15.88
C TYR A 118 5.27 13.60 -16.22
N ILE A 119 4.12 13.28 -16.82
CA ILE A 119 3.88 11.94 -17.36
C ILE A 119 4.91 11.60 -18.45
N LYS A 120 5.31 12.57 -19.27
CA LYS A 120 6.42 12.42 -20.22
C LYS A 120 7.79 12.30 -19.54
N ALA A 121 8.07 13.10 -18.52
CA ALA A 121 9.32 13.02 -17.76
C ALA A 121 9.40 11.78 -16.86
N ALA A 122 8.30 11.35 -16.25
CA ALA A 122 8.24 10.09 -15.52
C ALA A 122 8.26 8.88 -16.46
N ARG A 123 7.76 9.01 -17.69
CA ARG A 123 7.93 8.00 -18.74
C ARG A 123 9.35 7.99 -19.33
N SER A 124 10.05 9.12 -19.29
CA SER A 124 11.48 9.20 -19.65
C SER A 124 12.42 8.84 -18.49
N ALA A 125 11.94 8.86 -17.24
CA ALA A 125 12.68 8.44 -16.08
C ALA A 125 12.50 6.93 -15.85
N ALA A 126 13.52 6.17 -16.25
CA ALA A 126 13.68 4.74 -16.01
C ALA A 126 12.52 3.86 -16.51
N VAL A 127 12.54 3.56 -17.79
CA VAL A 127 11.90 2.37 -18.33
C VAL A 127 12.53 1.15 -17.65
N PHE A 128 11.72 0.17 -17.24
CA PHE A 128 12.24 -1.08 -16.70
C PHE A 128 13.20 -1.72 -17.69
N ASP A 129 14.43 -1.90 -17.26
CA ASP A 129 15.47 -2.57 -18.02
C ASP A 129 15.74 -3.95 -17.42
N ALA A 130 15.21 -4.99 -18.08
CA ALA A 130 15.39 -6.37 -17.65
C ALA A 130 16.88 -6.79 -17.66
N SER A 131 17.72 -6.21 -18.53
CA SER A 131 19.14 -6.56 -18.64
C SER A 131 19.95 -6.19 -17.40
N ARG A 132 19.47 -5.23 -16.63
CA ARG A 132 20.02 -4.82 -15.33
C ARG A 132 19.96 -5.94 -14.30
N TYR A 133 19.03 -6.86 -14.43
CA TYR A 133 18.78 -7.88 -13.42
C TYR A 133 19.24 -9.24 -13.89
N GLU A 134 19.91 -9.99 -13.01
CA GLU A 134 20.09 -11.42 -13.16
C GLU A 134 18.91 -12.11 -12.48
N VAL A 135 18.18 -12.90 -13.25
CA VAL A 135 16.96 -13.58 -12.79
C VAL A 135 17.13 -15.08 -13.01
N LYS A 136 16.77 -15.87 -11.99
CA LYS A 136 16.77 -17.32 -12.02
C LYS A 136 15.44 -17.84 -11.50
N PRO A 137 14.90 -18.95 -12.07
CA PRO A 137 13.74 -19.61 -11.49
C PRO A 137 14.01 -20.02 -10.03
N LEU A 138 13.00 -19.94 -9.19
CA LEU A 138 13.07 -20.49 -7.85
C LEU A 138 13.13 -22.03 -7.91
N ASN A 139 14.17 -22.63 -7.33
CA ASN A 139 14.25 -24.07 -7.22
C ASN A 139 13.35 -24.54 -6.05
N PRO A 140 12.29 -25.33 -6.31
CA PRO A 140 11.37 -25.81 -5.28
C PRO A 140 12.02 -26.77 -4.26
N ASN A 141 13.20 -27.32 -4.59
CA ASN A 141 13.96 -28.19 -3.69
C ASN A 141 15.01 -27.41 -2.86
N ARG A 142 15.18 -26.11 -3.11
CA ARG A 142 16.14 -25.25 -2.40
C ARG A 142 15.48 -23.92 -2.03
N ILE A 143 14.58 -24.00 -1.07
CA ILE A 143 13.77 -22.87 -0.65
C ILE A 143 14.57 -21.89 0.24
N PRO A 144 14.60 -20.59 -0.09
CA PRO A 144 15.25 -19.58 0.76
C PRO A 144 14.59 -19.49 2.14
N GLY A 145 15.40 -19.44 3.20
CA GLY A 145 14.91 -19.36 4.59
C GLY A 145 14.10 -18.07 4.91
N LEU A 146 14.10 -17.11 4.01
CA LEU A 146 13.25 -15.91 4.13
C LEU A 146 11.75 -16.27 4.24
N PHE A 147 11.29 -17.28 3.49
CA PHE A 147 9.89 -17.68 3.54
C PHE A 147 9.51 -18.22 4.91
N ALA A 148 10.36 -19.07 5.50
CA ALA A 148 10.15 -19.58 6.86
C ALA A 148 10.15 -18.44 7.91
N GLN A 149 11.02 -17.42 7.75
CA GLN A 149 11.01 -16.24 8.62
C GLN A 149 9.71 -15.42 8.52
N ARG A 150 8.99 -15.57 7.41
CA ARG A 150 7.69 -14.93 7.17
C ARG A 150 6.50 -15.85 7.46
N GLY A 151 6.73 -17.02 8.03
CA GLY A 151 5.68 -17.98 8.34
C GLY A 151 5.11 -18.72 7.12
N ILE A 152 5.78 -18.60 5.95
CA ILE A 152 5.35 -19.29 4.73
C ILE A 152 5.98 -20.68 4.70
N SER A 153 5.14 -21.72 4.62
CA SER A 153 5.57 -23.10 4.58
C SER A 153 6.27 -23.47 3.27
N GLU A 154 7.17 -24.44 3.34
CA GLU A 154 7.85 -24.95 2.14
C GLU A 154 6.86 -25.51 1.11
N GLU A 155 5.78 -26.13 1.55
CA GLU A 155 4.73 -26.64 0.66
C GLU A 155 4.10 -25.52 -0.17
N THR A 156 3.70 -24.42 0.49
CA THR A 156 3.16 -23.23 -0.19
C THR A 156 4.17 -22.65 -1.18
N VAL A 157 5.44 -22.59 -0.79
CA VAL A 157 6.50 -22.10 -1.70
C VAL A 157 6.68 -23.02 -2.90
N ARG A 158 6.64 -24.35 -2.71
CA ARG A 158 6.76 -25.31 -3.83
C ARG A 158 5.62 -25.16 -4.84
N GLU A 159 4.40 -25.00 -4.35
CA GLU A 159 3.23 -24.81 -5.22
C GLU A 159 3.29 -23.50 -6.02
N LEU A 160 3.78 -22.43 -5.40
CA LEU A 160 3.88 -21.10 -6.02
C LEU A 160 5.24 -20.83 -6.68
N ALA A 161 6.18 -21.77 -6.62
CA ALA A 161 7.53 -21.61 -7.19
C ALA A 161 7.55 -21.19 -8.68
N PRO A 162 6.63 -21.64 -9.55
CA PRO A 162 6.59 -21.19 -10.93
C PRO A 162 6.38 -19.68 -11.12
N PHE A 163 5.83 -19.01 -10.12
CA PHE A 163 5.52 -17.57 -10.14
C PHE A 163 6.54 -16.72 -9.37
N ILE A 164 7.62 -17.35 -8.88
CA ILE A 164 8.62 -16.72 -8.01
C ILE A 164 9.99 -16.89 -8.65
N VAL A 165 10.82 -15.87 -8.58
CA VAL A 165 12.19 -15.90 -9.09
C VAL A 165 13.20 -15.50 -8.01
N LEU A 166 14.44 -15.85 -8.24
CA LEU A 166 15.59 -15.27 -7.56
C LEU A 166 16.10 -14.11 -8.42
N ILE A 167 16.32 -12.95 -7.85
CA ILE A 167 16.69 -11.74 -8.56
C ILE A 167 17.88 -11.03 -7.91
N ARG A 168 18.82 -10.57 -8.73
CA ARG A 168 19.97 -9.76 -8.33
C ARG A 168 20.11 -8.56 -9.25
N ASP A 169 20.26 -7.37 -8.66
CA ASP A 169 20.61 -6.15 -9.41
C ASP A 169 22.11 -6.16 -9.72
N ARG A 170 22.49 -6.22 -10.98
CA ARG A 170 23.88 -6.22 -11.43
C ARG A 170 24.59 -4.91 -11.15
N HIS A 171 23.86 -3.81 -11.00
CA HIS A 171 24.41 -2.50 -10.69
C HIS A 171 24.60 -2.28 -9.17
N ASN A 172 24.13 -3.20 -8.34
CA ASN A 172 24.37 -3.16 -6.89
C ASN A 172 25.61 -3.99 -6.54
N GLY A 173 26.79 -3.41 -6.72
CA GLY A 173 28.07 -4.08 -6.42
C GLY A 173 28.28 -4.45 -4.95
N ASN A 174 27.43 -3.97 -4.03
CA ASN A 174 27.53 -4.25 -2.60
C ASN A 174 26.77 -5.52 -2.16
N PHE A 175 26.05 -6.16 -3.06
CA PHE A 175 25.25 -7.35 -2.76
C PHE A 175 25.43 -8.43 -3.84
N GLU A 176 26.18 -9.47 -3.51
CA GLU A 176 26.43 -10.60 -4.42
C GLU A 176 25.34 -11.68 -4.38
N GLY A 177 24.44 -11.62 -3.39
CA GLY A 177 23.37 -12.60 -3.22
C GLY A 177 22.18 -12.39 -4.16
N PHE A 178 21.20 -13.28 -4.03
CA PHE A 178 19.91 -13.14 -4.69
C PHE A 178 18.83 -12.82 -3.66
N ASN A 179 17.98 -11.87 -4.01
CA ASN A 179 16.71 -11.61 -3.35
C ASN A 179 15.61 -12.46 -3.98
N ILE A 180 14.45 -12.50 -3.38
CA ILE A 180 13.24 -13.09 -3.95
C ILE A 180 12.55 -12.02 -4.78
N GLY A 181 12.20 -12.37 -6.02
CA GLY A 181 11.48 -11.53 -6.97
C GLY A 181 10.12 -12.10 -7.31
N PHE A 182 9.15 -11.23 -7.37
CA PHE A 182 7.79 -11.52 -7.83
C PHE A 182 7.54 -10.72 -9.10
N PRO A 183 7.54 -11.35 -10.29
CA PRO A 183 7.48 -10.65 -11.56
C PRO A 183 6.13 -9.95 -11.75
N TYR A 184 6.15 -8.70 -12.13
CA TYR A 184 4.97 -7.96 -12.56
C TYR A 184 4.69 -8.23 -14.02
N THR A 185 3.47 -8.61 -14.33
CA THR A 185 2.98 -8.77 -15.69
C THR A 185 1.76 -7.88 -15.92
N ASN A 186 1.58 -7.37 -17.12
CA ASN A 186 0.32 -6.77 -17.52
C ASN A 186 -0.55 -7.85 -18.18
N GLY A 187 -1.84 -7.86 -18.04
CA GLY A 187 -2.71 -8.92 -18.53
C GLY A 187 -2.54 -9.35 -20.00
N MET A 188 -1.76 -8.61 -20.79
CA MET A 188 -1.52 -8.83 -22.23
C MET A 188 -0.24 -9.62 -22.54
N SER A 189 0.70 -9.74 -21.61
CA SER A 189 2.02 -10.35 -21.82
C SER A 189 2.50 -11.02 -20.54
N GLU A 190 3.13 -12.19 -20.71
CA GLU A 190 3.86 -12.88 -19.64
C GLU A 190 5.24 -12.26 -19.37
N GLU A 191 5.69 -11.33 -20.23
CA GLU A 191 6.94 -10.64 -20.07
C GLU A 191 6.91 -9.77 -18.81
N ALA A 192 7.94 -9.91 -17.97
CA ALA A 192 8.05 -9.12 -16.76
C ALA A 192 8.22 -7.62 -17.07
N LYS A 193 7.34 -6.80 -16.54
CA LYS A 193 7.39 -5.33 -16.60
C LYS A 193 7.97 -4.71 -15.33
N GLY A 194 8.54 -5.53 -14.48
CA GLY A 194 9.13 -5.17 -13.20
C GLY A 194 9.10 -6.32 -12.22
N TYR A 195 9.53 -6.06 -11.00
CA TYR A 195 9.53 -7.02 -9.91
C TYR A 195 9.23 -6.35 -8.57
N GLU A 196 8.40 -6.98 -7.77
CA GLU A 196 8.41 -6.80 -6.33
C GLU A 196 9.60 -7.59 -5.77
N ILE A 197 10.43 -6.98 -4.91
CA ILE A 197 11.64 -7.60 -4.38
C ILE A 197 11.56 -7.71 -2.87
N ARG A 198 11.89 -8.89 -2.36
CA ARG A 198 11.97 -9.19 -0.93
C ARG A 198 13.32 -9.81 -0.59
N GLY A 199 13.93 -9.35 0.50
CA GLY A 199 15.22 -9.83 0.99
C GLY A 199 15.26 -9.97 2.51
N TYR A 200 16.37 -10.50 2.99
CA TYR A 200 16.60 -10.64 4.42
C TYR A 200 16.65 -9.28 5.15
N GLY A 201 16.48 -9.29 6.46
CA GLY A 201 16.49 -8.05 7.25
C GLY A 201 15.34 -7.08 6.97
N GLY A 202 14.22 -7.59 6.46
CA GLY A 202 13.06 -6.75 6.13
C GLY A 202 13.20 -5.97 4.83
N TYR A 203 14.22 -6.24 4.01
CA TYR A 203 14.40 -5.55 2.74
C TYR A 203 13.20 -5.75 1.82
N LYS A 204 12.59 -4.65 1.41
CA LYS A 204 11.51 -4.59 0.44
C LYS A 204 11.76 -3.47 -0.56
N SER A 205 11.60 -3.76 -1.83
CA SER A 205 11.79 -2.79 -2.92
C SER A 205 10.97 -3.18 -4.14
N LYS A 206 10.98 -2.33 -5.13
CA LYS A 206 10.60 -2.64 -6.51
C LYS A 206 11.84 -2.51 -7.39
N ALA A 207 11.96 -3.34 -8.40
CA ALA A 207 13.00 -3.18 -9.40
C ALA A 207 12.90 -1.80 -10.06
N ALA A 208 14.02 -1.14 -10.31
CA ALA A 208 14.02 0.20 -10.87
C ALA A 208 13.29 0.23 -12.23
N GLY A 209 12.44 1.22 -12.42
CA GLY A 209 11.62 1.37 -13.63
C GLY A 209 10.43 0.42 -13.74
N SER A 210 10.14 -0.40 -12.71
CA SER A 210 8.97 -1.29 -12.72
C SER A 210 7.69 -0.53 -13.01
N ASP A 211 6.90 -1.04 -13.95
CA ASP A 211 5.55 -0.56 -14.19
C ASP A 211 4.59 -1.08 -13.11
N SER A 212 4.64 -0.44 -11.95
CA SER A 212 3.74 -0.76 -10.84
C SER A 212 2.41 0.00 -10.90
N SER A 213 2.15 0.69 -11.99
CA SER A 213 0.89 1.41 -12.21
C SER A 213 -0.12 0.61 -13.02
N SER A 214 0.35 -0.30 -13.88
CA SER A 214 -0.51 -1.11 -14.75
C SER A 214 -0.19 -2.61 -14.71
N SER A 215 0.87 -3.01 -14.02
CA SER A 215 1.31 -4.41 -13.90
C SER A 215 1.25 -4.88 -12.46
N ALA A 216 0.98 -6.16 -12.26
CA ALA A 216 0.87 -6.81 -10.97
C ALA A 216 1.58 -8.18 -10.99
N TRP A 217 1.94 -8.70 -9.83
CA TRP A 217 2.29 -10.11 -9.73
C TRP A 217 1.01 -10.96 -9.77
N VAL A 218 1.02 -11.97 -10.61
CA VAL A 218 -0.13 -12.87 -10.80
C VAL A 218 0.34 -14.31 -10.76
N ALA A 219 -0.22 -15.10 -9.84
CA ALA A 219 -0.07 -16.54 -9.77
C ALA A 219 -1.39 -17.20 -10.20
N ASN A 220 -1.47 -17.63 -11.46
CA ASN A 220 -2.61 -18.34 -12.00
C ASN A 220 -2.51 -19.85 -11.67
N LEU A 221 -3.36 -20.34 -10.80
CA LEU A 221 -3.37 -21.74 -10.33
C LEU A 221 -4.32 -22.65 -11.14
N SER A 222 -5.02 -22.11 -12.15
CA SER A 222 -5.90 -22.86 -13.04
C SER A 222 -5.15 -23.61 -14.16
N ARG A 223 -3.95 -24.12 -13.86
CA ARG A 223 -3.09 -24.84 -14.84
C ARG A 223 -2.74 -24.02 -16.09
N GLY A 224 -2.78 -22.67 -15.96
CA GLY A 224 -2.30 -21.75 -16.98
C GLY A 224 -3.35 -21.23 -17.95
N ASN A 225 -4.57 -21.79 -17.99
CA ASN A 225 -5.63 -21.24 -18.86
C ASN A 225 -6.40 -20.10 -18.15
N PRO A 226 -6.30 -18.83 -18.63
CA PRO A 226 -7.00 -17.69 -18.03
C PRO A 226 -8.53 -17.82 -18.05
N GLU A 227 -9.10 -18.49 -19.07
CA GLU A 227 -10.54 -18.68 -19.21
C GLU A 227 -11.14 -19.58 -18.11
N ASP A 228 -10.30 -20.44 -17.52
CA ASP A 228 -10.73 -21.36 -16.46
C ASP A 228 -10.74 -20.69 -15.09
N VAL A 229 -10.13 -19.51 -14.94
CA VAL A 229 -10.09 -18.79 -13.68
C VAL A 229 -11.49 -18.26 -13.34
N LYS A 230 -11.99 -18.62 -12.16
CA LYS A 230 -13.29 -18.19 -11.63
C LYS A 230 -13.17 -17.20 -10.48
N GLN A 231 -12.02 -17.17 -9.82
CA GLN A 231 -11.79 -16.35 -8.64
C GLN A 231 -10.41 -15.68 -8.71
N VAL A 232 -10.36 -14.39 -8.45
CA VAL A 232 -9.12 -13.61 -8.38
C VAL A 232 -9.05 -12.94 -7.04
N TYR A 233 -8.01 -13.24 -6.27
CA TYR A 233 -7.78 -12.73 -4.94
C TYR A 233 -6.69 -11.66 -4.95
N PHE A 234 -7.07 -10.42 -4.62
CA PHE A 234 -6.19 -9.26 -4.62
C PHE A 234 -5.62 -9.01 -3.22
N CYS A 235 -4.31 -9.02 -3.09
CA CYS A 235 -3.57 -8.74 -1.86
C CYS A 235 -2.63 -7.54 -2.04
N GLU A 236 -2.18 -6.96 -0.93
CA GLU A 236 -1.26 -5.82 -0.98
C GLU A 236 0.14 -6.23 -1.44
N SER A 237 0.67 -7.34 -0.95
CA SER A 237 1.97 -7.86 -1.36
C SER A 237 1.90 -9.34 -1.74
N ALA A 238 2.94 -9.81 -2.44
CA ALA A 238 3.02 -11.21 -2.84
C ALA A 238 3.15 -12.15 -1.62
N LEU A 239 3.80 -11.72 -0.54
CA LEU A 239 3.89 -12.52 0.69
C LEU A 239 2.53 -12.62 1.39
N ASP A 240 1.71 -11.55 1.37
CA ASP A 240 0.34 -11.59 1.93
C ASP A 240 -0.54 -12.54 1.11
N ALA A 241 -0.40 -12.53 -0.22
CA ALA A 241 -1.09 -13.47 -1.09
C ALA A 241 -0.69 -14.93 -0.82
N MET A 242 0.61 -15.19 -0.56
CA MET A 242 1.11 -16.52 -0.18
C MET A 242 0.58 -16.95 1.18
N ALA A 243 0.54 -16.05 2.17
CA ALA A 243 0.00 -16.31 3.49
C ALA A 243 -1.51 -16.61 3.41
N PHE A 244 -2.27 -15.79 2.69
CA PHE A 244 -3.69 -16.01 2.43
C PHE A 244 -3.94 -17.39 1.80
N TYR A 245 -3.17 -17.75 0.78
CA TYR A 245 -3.26 -19.06 0.14
C TYR A 245 -2.98 -20.20 1.12
N GLN A 246 -1.91 -20.09 1.90
CA GLN A 246 -1.54 -21.08 2.88
C GLN A 246 -2.65 -21.35 3.92
N GLU A 247 -3.25 -20.30 4.44
CA GLU A 247 -4.29 -20.40 5.46
C GLU A 247 -5.61 -20.94 4.92
N ASN A 248 -5.91 -20.69 3.66
CA ASN A 248 -7.23 -20.97 3.09
C ASN A 248 -7.23 -22.09 2.04
N ARG A 249 -6.08 -22.65 1.64
CA ARG A 249 -5.98 -23.54 0.47
C ARG A 249 -6.90 -24.77 0.49
N THR A 250 -7.27 -25.27 1.66
CA THR A 250 -8.22 -26.40 1.79
C THR A 250 -9.66 -26.03 1.43
N GLN A 251 -9.96 -24.74 1.41
CA GLN A 251 -11.27 -24.16 1.08
C GLN A 251 -11.28 -23.51 -0.31
N LEU A 252 -10.08 -23.25 -0.87
CA LEU A 252 -9.93 -22.60 -2.17
C LEU A 252 -10.05 -23.61 -3.30
N HIS A 253 -10.64 -23.17 -4.41
CA HIS A 253 -10.69 -23.94 -5.64
C HIS A 253 -9.38 -23.79 -6.44
N THR A 254 -9.10 -24.75 -7.32
CA THR A 254 -7.90 -24.68 -8.19
C THR A 254 -8.06 -23.74 -9.38
N ASP A 255 -9.30 -23.29 -9.66
CA ASP A 255 -9.65 -22.35 -10.72
C ASP A 255 -9.54 -20.90 -10.27
N MET A 256 -8.40 -20.56 -9.68
CA MET A 256 -8.17 -19.25 -9.09
C MET A 256 -6.83 -18.63 -9.49
N ALA A 257 -6.72 -17.32 -9.30
CA ALA A 257 -5.47 -16.58 -9.36
C ALA A 257 -5.27 -15.74 -8.10
N LEU A 258 -4.01 -15.67 -7.65
CA LEU A 258 -3.55 -14.76 -6.61
C LEU A 258 -2.90 -13.56 -7.26
N VAL A 259 -3.12 -12.38 -6.71
CA VAL A 259 -2.59 -11.12 -7.25
C VAL A 259 -1.98 -10.29 -6.13
N SER A 260 -0.78 -9.76 -6.38
CA SER A 260 -0.18 -8.72 -5.55
C SER A 260 -0.13 -7.40 -6.30
N LEU A 261 -0.64 -6.33 -5.68
CA LEU A 261 -0.55 -4.97 -6.20
C LEU A 261 0.79 -4.29 -5.83
N GLY A 262 1.66 -4.97 -5.06
CA GLY A 262 2.99 -4.47 -4.67
C GLY A 262 2.95 -3.27 -3.73
N GLY A 263 1.96 -3.20 -2.84
CA GLY A 263 1.84 -2.17 -1.81
C GLY A 263 1.22 -0.85 -2.28
N THR A 264 0.72 -0.78 -3.53
CA THR A 264 0.04 0.42 -4.04
C THR A 264 -1.13 0.03 -4.93
N PHE A 265 -2.31 0.53 -4.62
CA PHE A 265 -3.49 0.30 -5.44
C PHE A 265 -3.49 1.19 -6.68
N SER A 266 -3.70 0.60 -7.85
CA SER A 266 -3.96 1.31 -9.09
C SER A 266 -5.16 0.71 -9.82
N ASP A 267 -6.04 1.57 -10.30
CA ASP A 267 -7.21 1.14 -11.08
C ASP A 267 -6.78 0.34 -12.33
N ARG A 268 -5.68 0.75 -12.97
CA ARG A 268 -5.13 0.07 -14.15
C ARG A 268 -4.60 -1.34 -13.84
N GLN A 269 -4.02 -1.56 -12.66
CA GLN A 269 -3.61 -2.90 -12.24
C GLN A 269 -4.83 -3.81 -12.12
N VAL A 270 -5.86 -3.37 -11.39
CA VAL A 270 -7.06 -4.16 -11.15
C VAL A 270 -7.80 -4.45 -12.46
N THR A 271 -8.04 -3.42 -13.28
CA THR A 271 -8.72 -3.60 -14.57
C THR A 271 -7.91 -4.45 -15.55
N GLY A 272 -6.59 -4.30 -15.58
CA GLY A 272 -5.70 -5.10 -16.41
C GLY A 272 -5.70 -6.59 -16.03
N VAL A 273 -5.69 -6.88 -14.71
CA VAL A 273 -5.80 -8.26 -14.22
C VAL A 273 -7.17 -8.85 -14.56
N MET A 274 -8.25 -8.11 -14.28
CA MET A 274 -9.61 -8.61 -14.55
C MET A 274 -9.88 -8.80 -16.04
N SER A 275 -9.27 -7.99 -16.93
CA SER A 275 -9.35 -8.21 -18.37
C SER A 275 -8.71 -9.54 -18.82
N ARG A 276 -7.69 -10.01 -18.08
CA ARG A 276 -7.06 -11.31 -18.32
C ARG A 276 -7.96 -12.48 -17.91
N PHE A 277 -8.85 -12.26 -16.95
CA PHE A 277 -9.71 -13.28 -16.36
C PHE A 277 -11.20 -12.90 -16.52
N PRO A 278 -11.74 -12.95 -17.75
CA PRO A 278 -13.06 -12.34 -18.06
C PRO A 278 -14.23 -13.00 -17.34
N HIS A 279 -14.07 -14.25 -16.88
CA HIS A 279 -15.11 -15.01 -16.20
C HIS A 279 -14.93 -15.07 -14.68
N ALA A 280 -13.93 -14.37 -14.16
CA ALA A 280 -13.59 -14.42 -12.76
C ALA A 280 -14.32 -13.36 -11.93
N ARG A 281 -14.61 -13.71 -10.68
CA ARG A 281 -15.01 -12.75 -9.64
C ARG A 281 -13.78 -12.28 -8.88
N ALA A 282 -13.72 -11.00 -8.59
CA ALA A 282 -12.67 -10.41 -7.77
C ALA A 282 -13.03 -10.49 -6.28
N PHE A 283 -12.02 -10.79 -5.46
CA PHE A 283 -12.09 -10.80 -4.00
C PHE A 283 -10.96 -9.93 -3.44
N ASP A 284 -11.28 -9.10 -2.48
CA ASP A 284 -10.30 -8.32 -1.74
C ASP A 284 -9.78 -9.10 -0.54
N CYS A 285 -8.46 -9.22 -0.49
CA CYS A 285 -7.71 -9.81 0.61
C CYS A 285 -6.67 -8.80 1.11
N PHE A 286 -7.06 -7.52 1.14
CA PHE A 286 -6.23 -6.45 1.64
C PHE A 286 -6.17 -6.48 3.17
N ASP A 287 -5.15 -5.83 3.73
CA ASP A 287 -4.97 -5.73 5.16
C ASP A 287 -6.20 -5.10 5.84
N ASN A 288 -6.53 -5.58 7.04
CA ASN A 288 -7.67 -5.05 7.77
C ASN A 288 -7.33 -3.73 8.49
N ASP A 289 -6.53 -2.89 7.86
CA ASP A 289 -6.24 -1.53 8.27
C ASP A 289 -7.10 -0.52 7.48
N LEU A 290 -6.90 0.76 7.74
CA LEU A 290 -7.67 1.82 7.07
C LEU A 290 -7.40 1.84 5.55
N ALA A 291 -6.16 1.61 5.13
CA ALA A 291 -5.78 1.65 3.72
C ALA A 291 -6.39 0.46 2.98
N GLY A 292 -6.26 -0.75 3.50
CA GLY A 292 -6.81 -1.96 2.88
C GLY A 292 -8.33 -1.92 2.75
N ARG A 293 -9.03 -1.39 3.77
CA ARG A 293 -10.49 -1.19 3.68
C ARG A 293 -10.89 -0.21 2.58
N ILE A 294 -10.13 0.87 2.40
CA ILE A 294 -10.37 1.81 1.31
C ILE A 294 -10.05 1.16 -0.03
N TYR A 295 -9.00 0.34 -0.12
CA TYR A 295 -8.68 -0.42 -1.34
C TYR A 295 -9.82 -1.36 -1.72
N GLY A 296 -10.39 -2.10 -0.76
CA GLY A 296 -11.54 -2.96 -1.00
C GLY A 296 -12.75 -2.19 -1.55
N LEU A 297 -13.14 -1.08 -0.91
CA LEU A 297 -14.24 -0.24 -1.39
C LEU A 297 -13.94 0.37 -2.78
N ARG A 298 -12.69 0.79 -3.02
CA ARG A 298 -12.27 1.31 -4.32
C ARG A 298 -12.32 0.25 -5.40
N MET A 299 -11.91 -0.99 -5.09
CA MET A 299 -11.98 -2.10 -6.02
C MET A 299 -13.44 -2.40 -6.42
N VAL A 300 -14.36 -2.45 -5.46
CA VAL A 300 -15.78 -2.62 -5.73
C VAL A 300 -16.32 -1.49 -6.60
N ALA A 301 -16.04 -0.24 -6.22
CA ALA A 301 -16.48 0.93 -6.97
C ALA A 301 -15.97 0.92 -8.42
N LEU A 302 -14.69 0.54 -8.60
CA LEU A 302 -14.06 0.44 -9.91
C LEU A 302 -14.70 -0.64 -10.79
N LEU A 303 -14.86 -1.85 -10.24
CA LEU A 303 -15.35 -3.01 -11.01
C LEU A 303 -16.85 -2.92 -11.31
N GLU A 304 -17.64 -2.28 -10.47
CA GLU A 304 -19.05 -2.02 -10.69
C GLU A 304 -19.29 -0.69 -11.45
N ASN A 305 -18.22 0.04 -11.79
CA ASN A 305 -18.30 1.37 -12.42
C ASN A 305 -19.18 2.35 -11.64
N ILE A 306 -18.99 2.41 -10.33
CA ILE A 306 -19.74 3.25 -9.40
C ILE A 306 -18.85 4.39 -8.90
N PRO A 307 -19.35 5.63 -8.80
CA PRO A 307 -18.59 6.73 -8.22
C PRO A 307 -18.32 6.48 -6.74
N MET A 308 -17.10 6.79 -6.31
CA MET A 308 -16.67 6.72 -4.93
C MET A 308 -16.24 8.10 -4.44
N LYS A 309 -16.72 8.51 -3.29
CA LYS A 309 -16.34 9.76 -2.63
C LYS A 309 -15.83 9.48 -1.23
N ILE A 310 -14.70 10.10 -0.89
CA ILE A 310 -14.12 10.02 0.45
C ILE A 310 -14.21 11.40 1.09
N SER A 311 -14.75 11.48 2.28
CA SER A 311 -14.85 12.70 3.08
C SER A 311 -14.46 12.43 4.52
N LYS A 312 -13.88 13.44 5.18
CA LYS A 312 -13.60 13.40 6.62
C LYS A 312 -14.78 13.99 7.38
N THR A 313 -15.17 13.32 8.44
CA THR A 313 -16.18 13.80 9.40
C THR A 313 -15.62 13.74 10.81
N ASP A 314 -16.35 14.30 11.76
CA ASP A 314 -16.00 14.23 13.20
C ASP A 314 -15.95 12.79 13.73
N LYS A 315 -16.58 11.84 13.01
CA LYS A 315 -16.64 10.42 13.36
C LYS A 315 -15.60 9.55 12.64
N GLY A 316 -14.73 10.12 11.82
CA GLY A 316 -13.73 9.39 11.03
C GLY A 316 -13.83 9.68 9.54
N LEU A 317 -13.28 8.79 8.71
CA LEU A 317 -13.43 8.87 7.26
C LEU A 317 -14.78 8.26 6.85
N GLN A 318 -15.55 9.01 6.09
CA GLN A 318 -16.73 8.49 5.39
C GLN A 318 -16.38 8.20 3.94
N VAL A 319 -16.73 7.00 3.51
CA VAL A 319 -16.60 6.56 2.14
C VAL A 319 -17.99 6.30 1.61
N GLU A 320 -18.40 7.07 0.61
CA GLU A 320 -19.67 6.95 -0.07
C GLU A 320 -19.44 6.16 -1.37
N VAL A 321 -20.11 5.03 -1.50
CA VAL A 321 -20.07 4.18 -2.69
C VAL A 321 -21.52 3.84 -3.04
N LYS A 322 -21.99 4.30 -4.20
CA LYS A 322 -23.41 4.22 -4.57
C LYS A 322 -24.27 4.93 -3.51
N ASP A 323 -25.26 4.24 -2.97
CA ASP A 323 -26.18 4.76 -1.94
C ASP A 323 -25.76 4.35 -0.52
N LYS A 324 -24.58 3.79 -0.36
CA LYS A 324 -24.04 3.32 0.93
C LYS A 324 -22.96 4.23 1.43
N VAL A 325 -23.06 4.58 2.71
CA VAL A 325 -22.03 5.36 3.41
C VAL A 325 -21.37 4.45 4.44
N PHE A 326 -20.07 4.29 4.30
CA PHE A 326 -19.22 3.54 5.23
C PHE A 326 -18.46 4.51 6.11
N THR A 327 -18.56 4.34 7.42
CA THR A 327 -17.71 5.08 8.36
C THR A 327 -16.51 4.21 8.70
N LEU A 328 -15.35 4.61 8.19
CA LEU A 328 -14.09 3.93 8.44
C LEU A 328 -13.41 4.60 9.62
N ASN A 329 -13.48 3.94 10.76
CA ASN A 329 -12.64 4.30 11.89
C ASN A 329 -11.29 3.60 11.74
N PRO A 330 -10.18 4.26 12.09
CA PRO A 330 -8.93 3.57 12.30
C PRO A 330 -9.19 2.44 13.29
N GLN A 331 -8.74 1.24 12.99
CA GLN A 331 -9.05 0.09 13.84
C GLN A 331 -8.51 0.23 15.24
N ARG A 332 -9.28 -0.39 16.12
CA ARG A 332 -8.89 -0.69 17.49
C ARG A 332 -7.73 -1.69 17.56
#